data_1b3b2f39379ae6d54fd401fd9d413b4d
#
_entry.id   1b3b2f39379ae6d54fd401fd9d413b4d
#
_cell.length_a   1.000
_cell.length_b   1.000
_cell.length_c   1.000
_cell.angle_alpha   90.00
_cell.angle_beta   90.00
_cell.angle_gamma   90.00
#
_symmetry.space_group_name_H-M   'P 1'
#
loop_
_entity.id
_entity.type
_entity.pdbx_description
1 polymer ?
#
loop_
_entity_poly.entity_id
_entity_poly.type
_entity_poly.pdbx_seq_one_letter_code
_entity_poly.pdbx_strand_id
1 'polypeptide(L)'
;EEEYWWCVKQTIEGKKDWIPNMILDDGGDLTALMHKDYKDLLKGIKGVSEETTTGVLALKKMEANKELLIPAINVNDSVTKSKFDNLYGCRESLVDGIKRATDVMMSGKVAIVAGFGDVGKGSAASLRQAGARVMVTETDPICALQAAMEGYEVVLMDDAIKDADIVVTATGNKDIVLSLIHISEPTRPDYI
;
A
#
# COMPACT_ATOMS: atom_id res chain seq x y z
N GLU A 1 -16.51 0.72 -5.09
CA GLU A 1 -16.00 2.11 -5.05
C GLU A 1 -17.03 3.07 -4.47
N GLU A 2 -18.30 3.02 -4.88
CA GLU A 2 -19.37 3.88 -4.34
C GLU A 2 -19.57 3.69 -2.83
N GLU A 3 -19.57 2.45 -2.35
CA GLU A 3 -19.69 2.13 -0.92
C GLU A 3 -18.50 2.67 -0.12
N TYR A 4 -17.29 2.62 -0.66
CA TYR A 4 -16.11 3.20 -0.03
C TYR A 4 -16.30 4.70 0.22
N TRP A 5 -16.65 5.47 -0.82
CA TRP A 5 -16.87 6.90 -0.69
C TRP A 5 -18.06 7.25 0.21
N TRP A 6 -19.09 6.41 0.21
CA TRP A 6 -20.17 6.53 1.17
C TRP A 6 -19.66 6.38 2.61
N CYS A 7 -18.83 5.36 2.90
CA CYS A 7 -18.23 5.18 4.21
C CYS A 7 -17.36 6.38 4.63
N VAL A 8 -16.52 6.89 3.73
CA VAL A 8 -15.70 8.08 4.01
C VAL A 8 -16.59 9.27 4.38
N LYS A 9 -17.68 9.52 3.65
CA LYS A 9 -18.63 10.58 3.97
C LYS A 9 -19.32 10.38 5.32
N GLN A 10 -19.64 9.14 5.69
CA GLN A 10 -20.27 8.85 6.99
C GLN A 10 -19.37 9.24 8.18
N THR A 11 -18.07 9.28 8.02
CA THR A 11 -17.17 9.77 9.08
C THR A 11 -17.34 11.24 9.38
N ILE A 12 -17.88 12.00 8.42
CA ILE A 12 -18.13 13.45 8.52
C ILE A 12 -19.61 13.71 8.84
N GLU A 13 -20.52 13.06 8.14
CA GLU A 13 -21.98 13.36 8.13
C GLU A 13 -22.82 12.38 8.95
N GLY A 14 -22.27 11.22 9.32
CA GLY A 14 -23.02 10.09 9.86
C GLY A 14 -23.68 10.33 11.22
N LYS A 15 -23.38 11.44 11.90
CA LYS A 15 -23.97 11.80 13.17
C LYS A 15 -24.38 13.27 13.19
N LYS A 16 -25.65 13.54 13.53
CA LYS A 16 -26.15 14.90 13.70
C LYS A 16 -25.31 15.64 14.75
N ASP A 17 -24.99 16.89 14.49
CA ASP A 17 -24.19 17.77 15.34
C ASP A 17 -22.74 17.32 15.56
N TRP A 18 -22.24 16.39 14.72
CA TRP A 18 -20.84 16.00 14.71
C TRP A 18 -20.00 17.07 14.02
N ILE A 19 -19.02 17.62 14.73
CA ILE A 19 -18.06 18.57 14.18
C ILE A 19 -16.67 18.00 14.43
N PRO A 20 -15.96 17.51 13.36
CA PRO A 20 -14.61 17.01 13.52
C PRO A 20 -13.66 18.15 13.87
N ASN A 21 -12.69 17.87 14.74
CA ASN A 21 -11.65 18.83 15.13
C ASN A 21 -10.22 18.32 14.87
N MET A 22 -10.08 17.06 14.53
CA MET A 22 -8.84 16.39 14.11
C MET A 22 -9.18 15.38 13.03
N ILE A 23 -8.22 15.10 12.16
CA ILE A 23 -8.30 14.05 11.15
C ILE A 23 -7.19 13.03 11.45
N LEU A 24 -7.54 11.76 11.43
CA LEU A 24 -6.63 10.63 11.30
C LEU A 24 -6.93 10.02 9.92
N ASP A 25 -5.95 10.01 9.03
CA ASP A 25 -6.11 9.55 7.65
C ASP A 25 -5.07 8.47 7.31
N ASP A 26 -5.44 7.61 6.38
CA ASP A 26 -4.61 6.51 5.89
C ASP A 26 -4.75 6.41 4.37
N GLY A 27 -4.02 7.25 3.66
CA GLY A 27 -4.04 7.37 2.21
C GLY A 27 -4.43 8.75 1.68
N GLY A 28 -4.86 9.68 2.57
CA GLY A 28 -5.15 11.06 2.23
C GLY A 28 -6.54 11.32 1.64
N ASP A 29 -7.39 10.30 1.50
CA ASP A 29 -8.69 10.43 0.84
C ASP A 29 -9.68 11.27 1.64
N LEU A 30 -9.76 11.06 2.96
CA LEU A 30 -10.60 11.87 3.83
C LEU A 30 -10.14 13.34 3.82
N THR A 31 -8.84 13.56 3.92
CA THR A 31 -8.25 14.90 3.88
C THR A 31 -8.52 15.60 2.55
N ALA A 32 -8.37 14.92 1.43
CA ALA A 32 -8.68 15.44 0.10
C ALA A 32 -10.16 15.78 -0.04
N LEU A 33 -11.05 14.90 0.42
CA LEU A 33 -12.50 15.12 0.41
C LEU A 33 -12.89 16.36 1.24
N MET A 34 -12.30 16.49 2.45
CA MET A 34 -12.53 17.65 3.31
C MET A 34 -12.11 18.98 2.64
N HIS A 35 -10.98 18.99 1.96
CA HIS A 35 -10.50 20.16 1.24
C HIS A 35 -11.34 20.51 0.00
N LYS A 36 -11.95 19.50 -0.62
CA LYS A 36 -12.79 19.68 -1.81
C LYS A 36 -14.20 20.12 -1.46
N ASP A 37 -14.88 19.34 -0.61
CA ASP A 37 -16.33 19.40 -0.44
C ASP A 37 -16.77 19.99 0.92
N TYR A 38 -15.87 20.05 1.92
CA TYR A 38 -16.19 20.45 3.30
C TYR A 38 -15.29 21.60 3.82
N LYS A 39 -14.92 22.53 2.97
CA LYS A 39 -13.97 23.61 3.31
C LYS A 39 -14.35 24.41 4.55
N ASP A 40 -15.64 24.59 4.78
CA ASP A 40 -16.10 25.35 5.95
C ASP A 40 -15.80 24.66 7.27
N LEU A 41 -15.76 23.32 7.28
CA LEU A 41 -15.42 22.52 8.45
C LEU A 41 -13.91 22.59 8.76
N LEU A 42 -13.07 22.84 7.76
CA LEU A 42 -11.61 22.94 7.95
C LEU A 42 -11.21 24.01 8.95
N LYS A 43 -12.01 25.06 9.13
CA LYS A 43 -11.77 26.12 10.13
C LYS A 43 -11.72 25.58 11.56
N GLY A 44 -12.41 24.48 11.83
CA GLY A 44 -12.44 23.81 13.14
C GLY A 44 -11.39 22.71 13.30
N ILE A 45 -10.75 22.27 12.20
CA ILE A 45 -9.76 21.18 12.20
C ILE A 45 -8.41 21.71 12.65
N LYS A 46 -7.85 21.15 13.70
CA LYS A 46 -6.53 21.50 14.25
C LYS A 46 -5.37 20.91 13.43
N GLY A 47 -5.60 19.82 12.75
CA GLY A 47 -4.62 19.17 11.90
C GLY A 47 -5.02 17.76 11.49
N VAL A 48 -4.19 17.16 10.63
CA VAL A 48 -4.30 15.76 10.20
C VAL A 48 -3.05 15.00 10.58
N SER A 49 -3.21 13.75 11.01
CA SER A 49 -2.16 12.75 11.15
C SER A 49 -2.30 11.75 10.01
N GLU A 50 -1.24 11.60 9.19
CA GLU A 50 -1.26 10.69 8.05
C GLU A 50 -0.40 9.45 8.33
N GLU A 51 -1.00 8.29 8.13
CA GLU A 51 -0.44 6.98 8.47
C GLU A 51 0.41 6.34 7.38
N THR A 52 0.24 6.71 6.11
CA THR A 52 0.79 5.90 5.03
C THR A 52 1.50 6.71 3.94
N THR A 53 2.42 6.06 3.23
CA THR A 53 3.28 6.68 2.21
C THR A 53 2.46 7.39 1.12
N THR A 54 1.39 6.77 0.61
CA THR A 54 0.55 7.36 -0.45
C THR A 54 -0.14 8.63 0.02
N GLY A 55 -0.63 8.67 1.25
CA GLY A 55 -1.24 9.85 1.84
C GLY A 55 -0.21 10.96 2.09
N VAL A 56 0.98 10.62 2.58
CA VAL A 56 2.08 11.59 2.73
C VAL A 56 2.44 12.23 1.40
N LEU A 57 2.51 11.44 0.31
CA LEU A 57 2.78 11.97 -1.03
C LEU A 57 1.64 12.89 -1.51
N ALA A 58 0.38 12.53 -1.25
CA ALA A 58 -0.77 13.36 -1.56
C ALA A 58 -0.72 14.69 -0.81
N LEU A 59 -0.44 14.67 0.51
CA LEU A 59 -0.32 15.88 1.32
C LEU A 59 0.83 16.77 0.88
N LYS A 60 2.00 16.22 0.58
CA LYS A 60 3.14 16.97 0.02
C LYS A 60 2.78 17.64 -1.31
N LYS A 61 2.02 16.97 -2.16
CA LYS A 61 1.52 17.55 -3.42
C LYS A 61 0.55 18.70 -3.16
N MET A 62 -0.39 18.54 -2.23
CA MET A 62 -1.32 19.60 -1.83
C MET A 62 -0.57 20.80 -1.24
N GLU A 63 0.46 20.56 -0.42
CA GLU A 63 1.31 21.62 0.14
C GLU A 63 2.05 22.39 -0.97
N ALA A 64 2.69 21.67 -1.90
CA ALA A 64 3.40 22.28 -3.02
C ALA A 64 2.48 23.14 -3.91
N ASN A 65 1.23 22.73 -4.07
CA ASN A 65 0.20 23.47 -4.80
C ASN A 65 -0.45 24.58 -3.97
N LYS A 66 -0.12 24.72 -2.69
CA LYS A 66 -0.76 25.65 -1.74
C LYS A 66 -2.26 25.36 -1.53
N GLU A 67 -2.63 24.09 -1.65
CA GLU A 67 -4.00 23.61 -1.48
C GLU A 67 -4.24 23.04 -0.07
N LEU A 68 -3.17 22.70 0.67
CA LEU A 68 -3.25 22.20 2.04
C LEU A 68 -3.53 23.37 3.00
N LEU A 69 -4.74 23.39 3.57
CA LEU A 69 -5.25 24.50 4.38
C LEU A 69 -5.11 24.27 5.89
N ILE A 70 -4.68 23.09 6.31
CA ILE A 70 -4.55 22.70 7.72
C ILE A 70 -3.16 22.11 7.97
N PRO A 71 -2.63 22.16 9.20
CA PRO A 71 -1.39 21.48 9.55
C PRO A 71 -1.50 19.96 9.31
N ALA A 72 -0.43 19.37 8.75
CA ALA A 72 -0.34 17.94 8.54
C ALA A 72 0.90 17.35 9.22
N ILE A 73 0.72 16.21 9.89
CA ILE A 73 1.77 15.47 10.57
C ILE A 73 1.98 14.15 9.84
N ASN A 74 3.18 13.97 9.31
CA ASN A 74 3.61 12.72 8.72
C ASN A 74 4.03 11.74 9.83
N VAL A 75 3.12 10.87 10.21
CA VAL A 75 3.37 9.79 11.19
C VAL A 75 4.08 8.62 10.52
N ASN A 76 3.80 8.39 9.23
CA ASN A 76 4.36 7.25 8.49
C ASN A 76 5.90 7.20 8.53
N ASP A 77 6.57 8.35 8.36
CA ASP A 77 8.03 8.41 8.27
C ASP A 77 8.71 8.50 9.65
N SER A 78 7.96 8.47 10.73
CA SER A 78 8.53 8.32 12.05
C SER A 78 9.24 6.95 12.15
N VAL A 79 10.44 6.92 12.74
CA VAL A 79 11.23 5.69 12.86
C VAL A 79 10.46 4.60 13.59
N THR A 80 9.73 4.96 14.63
CA THR A 80 8.92 4.04 15.43
C THR A 80 7.64 3.56 14.72
N LYS A 81 7.28 4.16 13.58
CA LYS A 81 6.18 3.68 12.73
C LYS A 81 6.71 2.89 11.53
N SER A 82 7.46 3.53 10.64
CA SER A 82 7.85 2.89 9.37
C SER A 82 8.72 1.65 9.53
N LYS A 83 9.66 1.68 10.48
CA LYS A 83 10.57 0.55 10.72
C LYS A 83 9.93 -0.59 11.52
N PHE A 84 8.73 -0.40 12.02
CA PHE A 84 8.00 -1.41 12.79
C PHE A 84 6.71 -1.82 12.09
N ASP A 85 5.73 -0.94 11.95
CA ASP A 85 4.45 -1.28 11.36
C ASP A 85 4.57 -1.64 9.88
N ASN A 86 5.22 -0.81 9.07
CA ASN A 86 5.35 -1.07 7.65
C ASN A 86 6.14 -2.37 7.38
N LEU A 87 7.12 -2.69 8.21
CA LEU A 87 7.93 -3.89 8.08
C LEU A 87 7.26 -5.11 8.73
N TYR A 88 7.06 -5.08 10.04
CA TYR A 88 6.58 -6.23 10.79
C TYR A 88 5.07 -6.42 10.70
N GLY A 89 4.29 -5.32 10.63
CA GLY A 89 2.86 -5.38 10.44
C GLY A 89 2.49 -6.00 9.09
N CYS A 90 3.15 -5.58 8.00
CA CYS A 90 2.94 -6.18 6.68
C CYS A 90 3.49 -7.61 6.60
N ARG A 91 4.57 -7.93 7.34
CA ARG A 91 5.09 -9.29 7.46
C ARG A 91 4.08 -10.24 8.08
N GLU A 92 3.33 -9.76 9.08
CA GLU A 92 2.26 -10.54 9.72
C GLU A 92 1.02 -10.62 8.83
N SER A 93 0.54 -9.49 8.33
CA SER A 93 -0.77 -9.37 7.71
C SER A 93 -0.86 -9.87 6.26
N LEU A 94 0.23 -9.83 5.47
CA LEU A 94 0.16 -10.18 4.05
C LEU A 94 -0.30 -11.62 3.82
N VAL A 95 0.41 -12.59 4.39
CA VAL A 95 0.10 -14.01 4.19
C VAL A 95 -1.22 -14.38 4.85
N ASP A 96 -1.55 -13.78 5.98
CA ASP A 96 -2.85 -13.95 6.64
C ASP A 96 -3.99 -13.45 5.71
N GLY A 97 -3.84 -12.27 5.13
CA GLY A 97 -4.82 -11.71 4.21
C GLY A 97 -5.01 -12.56 2.95
N ILE A 98 -3.91 -13.02 2.33
CA ILE A 98 -3.99 -13.90 1.15
C ILE A 98 -4.72 -15.20 1.50
N LYS A 99 -4.37 -15.84 2.60
CA LYS A 99 -4.99 -17.10 3.02
C LYS A 99 -6.49 -16.94 3.32
N ARG A 100 -6.87 -15.87 4.00
CA ARG A 100 -8.29 -15.57 4.28
C ARG A 100 -9.09 -15.30 3.02
N ALA A 101 -8.49 -14.64 2.04
CA ALA A 101 -9.19 -14.28 0.80
C ALA A 101 -9.30 -15.43 -0.19
N THR A 102 -8.33 -16.35 -0.21
CA THR A 102 -8.18 -17.32 -1.30
C THR A 102 -8.13 -18.77 -0.87
N ASP A 103 -7.88 -19.05 0.41
CA ASP A 103 -7.64 -20.40 0.95
C ASP A 103 -6.53 -21.17 0.23
N VAL A 104 -5.56 -20.47 -0.37
CA VAL A 104 -4.49 -21.04 -1.19
C VAL A 104 -3.26 -21.32 -0.33
N MET A 105 -2.64 -22.48 -0.56
CA MET A 105 -1.34 -22.82 0.04
C MET A 105 -0.22 -22.00 -0.58
N MET A 106 0.59 -21.33 0.27
CA MET A 106 1.73 -20.51 -0.19
C MET A 106 2.94 -21.36 -0.59
N SER A 107 3.13 -22.51 0.05
CA SER A 107 4.29 -23.36 -0.16
C SER A 107 4.39 -23.81 -1.62
N GLY A 108 5.59 -23.63 -2.20
CA GLY A 108 5.90 -24.00 -3.58
C GLY A 108 5.45 -22.98 -4.63
N LYS A 109 4.63 -21.99 -4.26
CA LYS A 109 4.22 -20.91 -5.17
C LYS A 109 5.37 -20.02 -5.57
N VAL A 110 5.32 -19.48 -6.78
CA VAL A 110 6.21 -18.41 -7.25
C VAL A 110 5.56 -17.07 -6.93
N ALA A 111 6.23 -16.27 -6.13
CA ALA A 111 5.72 -14.96 -5.72
C ALA A 111 6.66 -13.84 -6.16
N ILE A 112 6.12 -12.79 -6.77
CA ILE A 112 6.85 -11.57 -7.08
C ILE A 112 6.43 -10.50 -6.08
N VAL A 113 7.41 -9.84 -5.47
CA VAL A 113 7.21 -8.65 -4.65
C VAL A 113 7.79 -7.45 -5.41
N ALA A 114 6.92 -6.56 -5.86
CA ALA A 114 7.31 -5.33 -6.52
C ALA A 114 7.49 -4.22 -5.48
N GLY A 115 8.73 -3.79 -5.31
CA GLY A 115 9.19 -2.86 -4.28
C GLY A 115 9.83 -3.58 -3.10
N PHE A 116 11.00 -3.08 -2.65
CA PHE A 116 11.75 -3.63 -1.50
C PHE A 116 12.06 -2.57 -0.45
N GLY A 117 11.10 -1.62 -0.27
CA GLY A 117 11.02 -0.76 0.91
C GLY A 117 10.59 -1.55 2.15
N ASP A 118 10.19 -0.86 3.22
CA ASP A 118 9.83 -1.54 4.48
C ASP A 118 8.68 -2.54 4.29
N VAL A 119 7.62 -2.16 3.57
CA VAL A 119 6.49 -3.06 3.25
C VAL A 119 6.94 -4.25 2.40
N GLY A 120 7.73 -4.00 1.34
CA GLY A 120 8.22 -5.06 0.47
C GLY A 120 9.13 -6.06 1.19
N LYS A 121 10.02 -5.59 2.07
CA LYS A 121 10.86 -6.44 2.91
C LYS A 121 10.05 -7.36 3.82
N GLY A 122 9.05 -6.79 4.50
CA GLY A 122 8.15 -7.57 5.34
C GLY A 122 7.39 -8.62 4.55
N SER A 123 6.82 -8.20 3.41
CA SER A 123 6.05 -9.04 2.49
C SER A 123 6.89 -10.21 1.94
N ALA A 124 8.08 -9.92 1.41
CA ALA A 124 8.98 -10.93 0.89
C ALA A 124 9.41 -11.95 1.96
N ALA A 125 9.70 -11.47 3.16
CA ALA A 125 10.10 -12.33 4.28
C ALA A 125 8.97 -13.28 4.68
N SER A 126 7.71 -12.81 4.77
CA SER A 126 6.57 -13.66 5.16
C SER A 126 6.24 -14.72 4.11
N LEU A 127 6.28 -14.34 2.83
CA LEU A 127 6.07 -15.29 1.72
C LEU A 127 7.14 -16.38 1.70
N ARG A 128 8.41 -16.00 1.85
CA ARG A 128 9.52 -16.95 1.93
C ARG A 128 9.38 -17.88 3.14
N GLN A 129 9.02 -17.34 4.30
CA GLN A 129 8.79 -18.13 5.51
C GLN A 129 7.63 -19.11 5.34
N ALA A 130 6.60 -18.75 4.58
CA ALA A 130 5.48 -19.62 4.23
C ALA A 130 5.82 -20.68 3.16
N GLY A 131 7.06 -20.71 2.65
CA GLY A 131 7.55 -21.68 1.69
C GLY A 131 7.37 -21.30 0.21
N ALA A 132 7.04 -20.05 -0.09
CA ALA A 132 7.02 -19.55 -1.46
C ALA A 132 8.45 -19.30 -1.99
N ARG A 133 8.62 -19.43 -3.29
CA ARG A 133 9.81 -18.99 -4.04
C ARG A 133 9.61 -17.52 -4.37
N VAL A 134 10.38 -16.64 -3.72
CA VAL A 134 10.15 -15.19 -3.81
C VAL A 134 11.19 -14.54 -4.71
N MET A 135 10.72 -13.79 -5.69
CA MET A 135 11.49 -12.87 -6.52
C MET A 135 11.12 -11.43 -6.16
N VAL A 136 12.03 -10.52 -6.35
CA VAL A 136 11.85 -9.09 -6.06
C VAL A 136 12.08 -8.27 -7.32
N THR A 137 11.21 -7.31 -7.59
CA THR A 137 11.49 -6.27 -8.58
C THR A 137 11.62 -4.92 -7.87
N GLU A 138 12.66 -4.16 -8.21
CA GLU A 138 12.98 -2.90 -7.54
C GLU A 138 13.73 -1.96 -8.48
N THR A 139 13.39 -0.68 -8.43
CA THR A 139 14.05 0.36 -9.24
C THR A 139 15.15 1.09 -8.48
N ASP A 140 15.05 1.16 -7.15
CA ASP A 140 16.10 1.73 -6.31
C ASP A 140 17.26 0.74 -6.19
N PRO A 141 18.49 1.09 -6.65
CA PRO A 141 19.62 0.17 -6.65
C PRO A 141 20.06 -0.23 -5.23
N ILE A 142 19.83 0.60 -4.23
CA ILE A 142 20.16 0.28 -2.83
C ILE A 142 19.20 -0.78 -2.31
N CYS A 143 17.90 -0.59 -2.51
CA CYS A 143 16.90 -1.57 -2.12
C CYS A 143 17.05 -2.89 -2.90
N ALA A 144 17.37 -2.83 -4.20
CA ALA A 144 17.66 -4.01 -5.02
C ALA A 144 18.88 -4.78 -4.50
N LEU A 145 19.97 -4.07 -4.14
CA LEU A 145 21.14 -4.69 -3.54
C LEU A 145 20.82 -5.33 -2.19
N GLN A 146 20.02 -4.67 -1.36
CA GLN A 146 19.57 -5.26 -0.09
C GLN A 146 18.79 -6.57 -0.32
N ALA A 147 17.89 -6.59 -1.30
CA ALA A 147 17.16 -7.81 -1.65
C ALA A 147 18.10 -8.94 -2.08
N ALA A 148 19.07 -8.65 -2.93
CA ALA A 148 20.08 -9.62 -3.35
C ALA A 148 20.94 -10.13 -2.16
N MET A 149 21.36 -9.25 -1.26
CA MET A 149 22.11 -9.62 -0.06
C MET A 149 21.32 -10.46 0.92
N GLU A 150 19.99 -10.30 0.94
CA GLU A 150 19.07 -11.14 1.71
C GLU A 150 18.75 -12.49 1.02
N GLY A 151 19.31 -12.72 -0.17
CA GLY A 151 19.17 -13.96 -0.93
C GLY A 151 17.89 -14.08 -1.74
N TYR A 152 17.30 -12.95 -2.12
CA TYR A 152 16.22 -12.92 -3.11
C TYR A 152 16.82 -12.78 -4.51
N GLU A 153 16.16 -13.40 -5.47
CA GLU A 153 16.42 -13.13 -6.89
C GLU A 153 15.79 -11.79 -7.27
N VAL A 154 16.62 -10.85 -7.76
CA VAL A 154 16.17 -9.55 -8.24
C VAL A 154 16.00 -9.61 -9.74
N VAL A 155 14.79 -9.35 -10.22
CA VAL A 155 14.36 -9.59 -11.59
C VAL A 155 13.65 -8.39 -12.20
N LEU A 156 13.54 -8.37 -13.52
CA LEU A 156 12.62 -7.46 -14.20
C LEU A 156 11.20 -8.06 -14.19
N MET A 157 10.20 -7.20 -14.04
CA MET A 157 8.80 -7.64 -14.01
C MET A 157 8.42 -8.40 -15.27
N ASP A 158 8.79 -7.91 -16.45
CA ASP A 158 8.45 -8.49 -17.75
C ASP A 158 8.98 -9.92 -17.93
N ASP A 159 10.11 -10.23 -17.30
CA ASP A 159 10.72 -11.56 -17.38
C ASP A 159 10.06 -12.55 -16.43
N ALA A 160 9.72 -12.10 -15.23
CA ALA A 160 9.28 -12.96 -14.14
C ALA A 160 7.77 -13.20 -14.10
N ILE A 161 6.97 -12.25 -14.58
CA ILE A 161 5.50 -12.26 -14.41
C ILE A 161 4.83 -13.51 -15.01
N LYS A 162 5.42 -14.08 -16.05
CA LYS A 162 4.87 -15.24 -16.77
C LYS A 162 4.80 -16.50 -15.91
N ASP A 163 5.71 -16.61 -14.93
CA ASP A 163 5.83 -17.78 -14.07
C ASP A 163 5.25 -17.53 -12.65
N ALA A 164 4.72 -16.32 -12.41
CA ALA A 164 4.23 -15.93 -11.11
C ALA A 164 2.84 -16.50 -10.82
N ASP A 165 2.70 -17.11 -9.65
CA ASP A 165 1.40 -17.50 -9.07
C ASP A 165 0.81 -16.34 -8.25
N ILE A 166 1.66 -15.50 -7.63
CA ILE A 166 1.28 -14.42 -6.73
C ILE A 166 2.09 -13.18 -7.08
N VAL A 167 1.44 -12.04 -7.19
CA VAL A 167 2.10 -10.74 -7.34
C VAL A 167 1.65 -9.82 -6.23
N VAL A 168 2.62 -9.26 -5.52
CA VAL A 168 2.41 -8.26 -4.46
C VAL A 168 3.03 -6.95 -4.89
N THR A 169 2.25 -5.89 -4.95
CA THR A 169 2.76 -4.54 -5.24
C THR A 169 2.90 -3.74 -3.96
N ALA A 170 4.10 -3.25 -3.68
CA ALA A 170 4.46 -2.52 -2.46
C ALA A 170 5.28 -1.25 -2.76
N THR A 171 4.99 -0.60 -3.90
CA THR A 171 5.77 0.55 -4.38
C THR A 171 5.17 1.90 -4.00
N GLY A 172 3.91 1.94 -3.55
CA GLY A 172 3.17 3.19 -3.37
C GLY A 172 2.85 3.92 -4.68
N ASN A 173 3.00 3.24 -5.83
CA ASN A 173 2.69 3.77 -7.15
C ASN A 173 1.57 2.96 -7.81
N LYS A 174 0.95 3.55 -8.83
CA LYS A 174 -0.03 2.88 -9.69
C LYS A 174 0.64 2.30 -10.93
N ASP A 175 -0.09 1.47 -11.64
CA ASP A 175 0.30 0.92 -12.95
C ASP A 175 1.61 0.09 -12.90
N ILE A 176 1.86 -0.60 -11.79
CA ILE A 176 3.04 -1.47 -11.62
C ILE A 176 2.90 -2.76 -12.41
N VAL A 177 1.70 -3.30 -12.48
CA VAL A 177 1.37 -4.49 -13.28
C VAL A 177 0.32 -4.08 -14.30
N LEU A 178 0.72 -4.05 -15.58
CA LEU A 178 -0.14 -3.65 -16.69
C LEU A 178 -0.80 -4.88 -17.32
N SER A 179 -2.14 -4.87 -17.41
CA SER A 179 -2.93 -6.01 -17.84
C SER A 179 -2.59 -6.55 -19.23
N LEU A 180 -2.22 -5.67 -20.15
CA LEU A 180 -1.93 -6.08 -21.54
C LEU A 180 -0.54 -6.67 -21.74
N ILE A 181 0.40 -6.41 -20.82
CA ILE A 181 1.80 -6.83 -20.94
C ILE A 181 2.11 -7.91 -19.90
N HIS A 182 1.54 -7.80 -18.72
CA HIS A 182 1.92 -8.59 -17.56
C HIS A 182 0.89 -9.65 -17.18
N ILE A 183 -0.38 -9.50 -17.60
CA ILE A 183 -1.37 -10.53 -17.37
C ILE A 183 -1.48 -11.31 -18.67
N SER A 184 -0.79 -12.44 -18.75
CA SER A 184 -1.17 -13.47 -19.73
C SER A 184 -2.62 -13.81 -19.50
N GLU A 185 -3.43 -13.88 -20.55
CA GLU A 185 -4.74 -14.45 -20.51
C GLU A 185 -4.73 -15.72 -19.64
N PRO A 186 -5.75 -15.97 -18.81
CA PRO A 186 -5.82 -17.20 -18.05
C PRO A 186 -5.87 -18.36 -19.03
N THR A 187 -4.69 -18.83 -19.43
CA THR A 187 -4.52 -20.04 -20.23
C THR A 187 -4.59 -21.30 -19.37
N ARG A 188 -4.88 -21.14 -18.08
CA ARG A 188 -5.28 -22.28 -17.26
C ARG A 188 -6.74 -22.56 -17.53
N PRO A 189 -7.03 -23.73 -18.12
CA PRO A 189 -8.40 -24.24 -18.09
C PRO A 189 -8.86 -24.26 -16.63
N ASP A 190 -10.12 -23.89 -16.41
CA ASP A 190 -10.80 -24.05 -15.12
C ASP A 190 -10.86 -25.56 -14.76
N TYR A 191 -9.76 -26.09 -14.25
CA TYR A 191 -9.68 -27.42 -13.68
C TYR A 191 -9.22 -27.30 -12.23
N ILE A 192 -10.18 -27.10 -11.41
CA ILE A 192 -10.31 -27.77 -10.13
C ILE A 192 -11.80 -28.04 -9.93
#